data_94d03206240df706e2497932a4e61569
#
_entry.id   94d03206240df706e2497932a4e61569
#
_cell.length_a   1.000
_cell.length_b   1.000
_cell.length_c   1.000
_cell.angle_alpha   90.00
_cell.angle_beta   90.00
_cell.angle_gamma   90.00
#
_symmetry.space_group_name_H-M   'P 1'
#
loop_
_entity.id
_entity.type
_entity.pdbx_description
1 polymer ?
#
loop_
_entity_poly.entity_id
_entity_poly.type
_entity_poly.pdbx_seq_one_letter_code
_entity_poly.pdbx_strand_id
1 'polypeptide(L)'
;SALYTVHPGFLVDPISANKDSSNYDFVFGETSGIDSLYEKSYEFMIQSLEILIKRATELNVDLAIETEGSFNKHDILLMQKPEEFIQLFEHFKSEELKINLNMGHLNLAAKKFKFSRNKFCKLVSPYVSAIELSHNEGVNDDHAPITENGWYWELINKKEFIDKIKIFEFRDTGIDQIKKSLD
;
A
#
# COMPACT_ATOMS: atom_id res chain seq x y z
N SER A 1 9.69 3.42 18.50
CA SER A 1 9.23 2.03 18.32
C SER A 1 9.66 1.50 16.97
N ALA A 2 9.76 0.18 16.84
CA ALA A 2 9.92 -0.46 15.55
C ALA A 2 8.57 -0.39 14.80
N LEU A 3 8.62 -0.28 13.46
CA LEU A 3 7.46 -0.34 12.60
C LEU A 3 7.45 -1.68 11.86
N TYR A 4 6.31 -2.35 11.86
CA TYR A 4 6.06 -3.55 11.09
C TYR A 4 4.92 -3.30 10.11
N THR A 5 5.14 -3.59 8.83
CA THR A 5 4.14 -3.39 7.77
C THR A 5 3.55 -4.72 7.32
N VAL A 6 2.26 -4.71 7.00
CA VAL A 6 1.54 -5.87 6.47
C VAL A 6 0.73 -5.46 5.25
N HIS A 7 0.65 -6.35 4.27
CA HIS A 7 -0.31 -6.21 3.18
C HIS A 7 -1.72 -6.58 3.63
N PRO A 8 -2.77 -5.93 3.10
CA PRO A 8 -4.16 -6.22 3.46
C PRO A 8 -4.65 -7.59 3.00
N GLY A 9 -3.97 -8.19 2.04
CA GLY A 9 -4.33 -9.49 1.47
C GLY A 9 -5.14 -9.41 0.18
N PHE A 10 -5.61 -10.58 -0.26
CA PHE A 10 -6.31 -10.78 -1.52
C PHE A 10 -7.73 -11.27 -1.28
N LEU A 11 -8.63 -11.04 -2.25
CA LEU A 11 -10.00 -11.57 -2.23
C LEU A 11 -10.06 -13.08 -2.51
N VAL A 12 -9.02 -13.63 -3.14
CA VAL A 12 -8.86 -15.05 -3.46
C VAL A 12 -7.45 -15.51 -3.15
N ASP A 13 -7.31 -16.77 -2.77
CA ASP A 13 -5.98 -17.35 -2.52
C ASP A 13 -5.19 -17.49 -3.82
N PRO A 14 -3.89 -17.17 -3.82
CA PRO A 14 -3.03 -17.44 -4.96
C PRO A 14 -2.85 -18.95 -5.15
N ILE A 15 -2.93 -19.41 -6.41
CA ILE A 15 -2.69 -20.83 -6.76
C ILE A 15 -1.19 -21.14 -6.69
N SER A 16 -0.36 -20.23 -7.17
CA SER A 16 1.09 -20.38 -7.15
C SER A 16 1.78 -19.02 -7.24
N ALA A 17 3.05 -18.97 -6.77
CA ALA A 17 3.94 -17.89 -7.16
C ALA A 17 4.48 -18.18 -8.57
N ASN A 18 4.56 -17.18 -9.42
CA ASN A 18 5.19 -17.33 -10.73
C ASN A 18 6.71 -17.39 -10.54
N LYS A 19 7.26 -18.61 -10.55
CA LYS A 19 8.69 -18.84 -10.31
C LYS A 19 9.61 -18.33 -11.41
N ASP A 20 9.04 -18.09 -12.60
CA ASP A 20 9.79 -17.66 -13.78
C ASP A 20 9.76 -16.13 -13.97
N SER A 21 9.02 -15.38 -13.14
CA SER A 21 9.02 -13.93 -13.18
C SER A 21 9.91 -13.37 -12.08
N SER A 22 10.77 -12.43 -12.43
CA SER A 22 11.54 -11.61 -11.49
C SER A 22 10.64 -10.78 -10.57
N ASN A 23 9.35 -10.73 -10.83
CA ASN A 23 8.37 -9.85 -10.20
C ASN A 23 7.59 -10.49 -9.07
N TYR A 24 7.88 -11.71 -8.65
CA TYR A 24 7.15 -12.43 -7.59
C TYR A 24 5.62 -12.40 -7.76
N ASP A 25 5.13 -12.32 -8.99
CA ASP A 25 3.71 -12.25 -9.30
C ASP A 25 3.01 -13.54 -8.89
N PHE A 26 1.97 -13.39 -8.09
CA PHE A 26 1.08 -14.50 -7.79
C PHE A 26 0.18 -14.80 -8.98
N VAL A 27 -0.06 -16.08 -9.21
CA VAL A 27 -1.07 -16.57 -10.18
C VAL A 27 -2.35 -16.85 -9.42
N PHE A 28 -3.43 -16.24 -9.86
CA PHE A 28 -4.77 -16.45 -9.29
C PHE A 28 -5.61 -17.29 -10.24
N GLY A 29 -6.55 -18.05 -9.67
CA GLY A 29 -7.54 -18.82 -10.43
C GLY A 29 -8.61 -17.95 -11.09
N GLU A 30 -9.71 -18.60 -11.49
CA GLU A 30 -10.86 -17.88 -12.01
C GLU A 30 -11.40 -16.90 -10.95
N THR A 31 -11.61 -15.67 -11.39
CA THR A 31 -12.06 -14.55 -10.55
C THR A 31 -13.56 -14.24 -10.73
N SER A 32 -14.33 -15.21 -11.24
CA SER A 32 -15.78 -15.06 -11.37
C SER A 32 -16.47 -15.00 -10.00
N GLY A 33 -17.31 -14.00 -9.80
CA GLY A 33 -18.04 -13.82 -8.52
C GLY A 33 -17.24 -13.14 -7.39
N ILE A 34 -16.14 -12.50 -7.69
CA ILE A 34 -15.25 -11.80 -6.75
C ILE A 34 -15.98 -10.74 -5.92
N ASP A 35 -16.93 -10.01 -6.51
CA ASP A 35 -17.70 -8.98 -5.78
C ASP A 35 -18.40 -9.55 -4.53
N SER A 36 -18.82 -10.81 -4.59
CA SER A 36 -19.45 -11.48 -3.43
C SER A 36 -18.44 -11.89 -2.34
N LEU A 37 -17.14 -11.90 -2.65
CA LEU A 37 -16.09 -12.26 -1.71
C LEU A 37 -15.51 -11.04 -0.97
N TYR A 38 -15.75 -9.84 -1.49
CA TYR A 38 -15.15 -8.62 -0.95
C TYR A 38 -15.46 -8.43 0.53
N GLU A 39 -16.73 -8.39 0.89
CA GLU A 39 -17.19 -8.18 2.27
C GLU A 39 -16.59 -9.20 3.23
N LYS A 40 -16.60 -10.47 2.85
CA LYS A 40 -16.03 -11.55 3.65
C LYS A 40 -14.52 -11.41 3.83
N SER A 41 -13.80 -11.07 2.76
CA SER A 41 -12.36 -10.88 2.81
C SER A 41 -11.98 -9.65 3.63
N TYR A 42 -12.76 -8.58 3.52
CA TYR A 42 -12.61 -7.39 4.34
C TYR A 42 -12.81 -7.70 5.83
N GLU A 43 -13.85 -8.46 6.18
CA GLU A 43 -14.08 -8.91 7.56
C GLU A 43 -12.93 -9.75 8.10
N PHE A 44 -12.37 -10.66 7.30
CA PHE A 44 -11.20 -11.46 7.69
C PHE A 44 -9.96 -10.58 7.89
N MET A 45 -9.77 -9.57 7.06
CA MET A 45 -8.69 -8.58 7.25
C MET A 45 -8.87 -7.86 8.59
N ILE A 46 -10.07 -7.35 8.91
CA ILE A 46 -10.34 -6.67 10.19
C ILE A 46 -10.03 -7.59 11.38
N GLN A 47 -10.55 -8.82 11.39
CA GLN A 47 -10.28 -9.79 12.45
C GLN A 47 -8.78 -10.11 12.61
N SER A 48 -8.07 -10.22 11.50
CA SER A 48 -6.62 -10.44 11.50
C SER A 48 -5.88 -9.25 12.07
N LEU A 49 -6.27 -8.02 11.70
CA LEU A 49 -5.68 -6.79 12.23
C LEU A 49 -5.90 -6.65 13.74
N GLU A 50 -7.07 -6.98 14.27
CA GLU A 50 -7.33 -6.99 15.72
C GLU A 50 -6.35 -7.88 16.48
N ILE A 51 -6.09 -9.09 15.96
CA ILE A 51 -5.12 -10.02 16.55
C ILE A 51 -3.69 -9.45 16.47
N LEU A 52 -3.32 -8.93 15.31
CA LEU A 52 -1.98 -8.38 15.07
C LEU A 52 -1.72 -7.12 15.90
N ILE A 53 -2.70 -6.22 16.03
CA ILE A 53 -2.61 -5.01 16.85
C ILE A 53 -2.36 -5.38 18.31
N LYS A 54 -3.11 -6.34 18.85
CA LYS A 54 -2.90 -6.82 20.21
C LYS A 54 -1.46 -7.33 20.39
N ARG A 55 -0.96 -8.11 19.44
CA ARG A 55 0.40 -8.64 19.51
C ARG A 55 1.46 -7.56 19.34
N ALA A 56 1.25 -6.61 18.45
CA ALA A 56 2.14 -5.48 18.25
C ALA A 56 2.26 -4.62 19.51
N THR A 57 1.14 -4.37 20.19
CA THR A 57 1.10 -3.65 21.48
C THR A 57 1.93 -4.38 22.55
N GLU A 58 1.78 -5.71 22.69
CA GLU A 58 2.56 -6.52 23.65
C GLU A 58 4.07 -6.43 23.38
N LEU A 59 4.46 -6.30 22.12
CA LEU A 59 5.86 -6.24 21.67
C LEU A 59 6.41 -4.81 21.59
N ASN A 60 5.61 -3.80 21.85
CA ASN A 60 5.94 -2.37 21.68
C ASN A 60 6.41 -2.06 20.26
N VAL A 61 5.67 -2.55 19.27
CA VAL A 61 5.89 -2.35 17.83
C VAL A 61 4.68 -1.63 17.25
N ASP A 62 4.90 -0.65 16.38
CA ASP A 62 3.82 -0.05 15.60
C ASP A 62 3.47 -0.97 14.43
N LEU A 63 2.18 -1.25 14.26
CA LEU A 63 1.67 -2.01 13.11
C LEU A 63 1.15 -1.03 12.06
N ALA A 64 1.55 -1.21 10.81
CA ALA A 64 1.02 -0.47 9.69
C ALA A 64 0.46 -1.40 8.62
N ILE A 65 -0.70 -1.04 8.06
CA ILE A 65 -1.24 -1.68 6.86
C ILE A 65 -0.81 -0.88 5.62
N GLU A 66 -0.40 -1.57 4.58
CA GLU A 66 0.02 -0.92 3.34
C GLU A 66 -1.19 -0.53 2.48
N THR A 67 -1.06 0.59 1.76
CA THR A 67 -2.02 0.97 0.72
C THR A 67 -1.72 0.19 -0.54
N GLU A 68 -2.75 -0.46 -1.09
CA GLU A 68 -2.63 -1.27 -2.30
C GLU A 68 -3.05 -0.52 -3.55
N GLY A 69 -2.64 -1.04 -4.70
CA GLY A 69 -3.06 -0.51 -5.98
C GLY A 69 -2.54 -1.33 -7.16
N SER A 70 -3.44 -1.68 -8.05
CA SER A 70 -3.10 -2.32 -9.32
C SER A 70 -4.04 -1.84 -10.41
N PHE A 71 -3.52 -1.69 -11.60
CA PHE A 71 -4.36 -1.40 -12.76
C PHE A 71 -4.99 -2.67 -13.33
N ASN A 72 -4.24 -3.76 -13.34
CA ASN A 72 -4.64 -5.02 -13.96
C ASN A 72 -5.25 -6.04 -12.97
N LYS A 73 -4.79 -6.00 -11.70
CA LYS A 73 -5.25 -6.92 -10.63
C LYS A 73 -6.10 -6.23 -9.58
N HIS A 74 -6.70 -5.09 -9.91
CA HIS A 74 -7.47 -4.25 -8.99
C HIS A 74 -8.69 -4.96 -8.39
N ASP A 75 -9.24 -5.93 -9.09
CA ASP A 75 -10.43 -6.69 -8.69
C ASP A 75 -10.18 -7.74 -7.62
N ILE A 76 -8.92 -8.06 -7.33
CA ILE A 76 -8.53 -9.06 -6.33
C ILE A 76 -7.83 -8.48 -5.09
N LEU A 77 -7.65 -7.16 -5.03
CA LEU A 77 -6.95 -6.48 -3.93
C LEU A 77 -7.93 -5.75 -3.02
N LEU A 78 -7.61 -5.73 -1.72
CA LEU A 78 -8.24 -4.86 -0.71
C LEU A 78 -7.46 -3.53 -0.60
N MET A 79 -8.04 -2.55 0.05
CA MET A 79 -7.41 -1.30 0.49
C MET A 79 -6.81 -0.44 -0.64
N GLN A 80 -7.57 -0.28 -1.72
CA GLN A 80 -7.19 0.53 -2.87
C GLN A 80 -7.95 1.87 -2.97
N LYS A 81 -9.18 1.94 -2.44
CA LYS A 81 -10.09 3.08 -2.62
C LYS A 81 -10.28 3.87 -1.34
N PRO A 82 -10.54 5.19 -1.42
CA PRO A 82 -10.77 6.04 -0.24
C PRO A 82 -11.85 5.51 0.72
N GLU A 83 -12.91 4.92 0.18
CA GLU A 83 -14.04 4.40 0.95
C GLU A 83 -13.63 3.25 1.87
N GLU A 84 -12.71 2.40 1.44
CA GLU A 84 -12.17 1.29 2.23
C GLU A 84 -11.40 1.81 3.46
N PHE A 85 -10.66 2.91 3.30
CA PHE A 85 -9.94 3.53 4.42
C PHE A 85 -10.88 4.27 5.38
N ILE A 86 -11.95 4.91 4.88
CA ILE A 86 -12.98 5.50 5.73
C ILE A 86 -13.58 4.40 6.62
N GLN A 87 -13.95 3.28 6.04
CA GLN A 87 -14.48 2.13 6.76
C GLN A 87 -13.48 1.54 7.76
N LEU A 88 -12.19 1.42 7.38
CA LEU A 88 -11.13 0.97 8.28
C LEU A 88 -10.99 1.88 9.52
N PHE A 89 -11.09 3.21 9.34
CA PHE A 89 -10.95 4.18 10.42
C PHE A 89 -12.16 4.23 11.37
N GLU A 90 -13.28 3.60 11.01
CA GLU A 90 -14.39 3.36 11.93
C GLU A 90 -14.06 2.27 12.96
N HIS A 91 -13.19 1.32 12.59
CA HIS A 91 -12.74 0.22 13.46
C HIS A 91 -11.51 0.59 14.30
N PHE A 92 -10.51 1.24 13.70
CA PHE A 92 -9.21 1.45 14.34
C PHE A 92 -8.85 2.93 14.45
N LYS A 93 -8.30 3.31 15.61
CA LYS A 93 -7.73 4.65 15.83
C LYS A 93 -6.29 4.72 15.31
N SER A 94 -5.81 5.95 15.06
CA SER A 94 -4.44 6.17 14.59
C SER A 94 -3.35 5.75 15.59
N GLU A 95 -3.68 5.60 16.86
CA GLU A 95 -2.79 5.07 17.88
C GLU A 95 -2.66 3.55 17.81
N GLU A 96 -3.68 2.85 17.28
CA GLU A 96 -3.76 1.40 17.22
C GLU A 96 -3.20 0.85 15.92
N LEU A 97 -3.57 1.48 14.80
CA LEU A 97 -3.18 1.05 13.46
C LEU A 97 -2.62 2.22 12.67
N LYS A 98 -1.46 2.02 12.06
CA LYS A 98 -0.81 2.97 11.16
C LYS A 98 -1.06 2.61 9.70
N ILE A 99 -0.69 3.52 8.82
CA ILE A 99 -0.67 3.34 7.36
C ILE A 99 0.77 3.42 6.88
N ASN A 100 1.17 2.45 6.06
CA ASN A 100 2.30 2.52 5.18
C ASN A 100 1.79 2.98 3.81
N LEU A 101 2.06 4.23 3.45
CA LEU A 101 1.55 4.84 2.22
C LEU A 101 2.48 4.51 1.05
N ASN A 102 2.12 3.53 0.23
CA ASN A 102 2.86 3.20 -0.98
C ASN A 102 2.44 4.14 -2.12
N MET A 103 3.37 4.99 -2.57
CA MET A 103 3.11 6.01 -3.60
C MET A 103 2.94 5.40 -4.99
N GLY A 104 3.64 4.30 -5.28
CA GLY A 104 3.47 3.55 -6.52
C GLY A 104 2.06 2.98 -6.63
N HIS A 105 1.59 2.28 -5.60
CA HIS A 105 0.24 1.72 -5.53
C HIS A 105 -0.83 2.82 -5.56
N LEU A 106 -0.62 3.93 -4.85
CA LEU A 106 -1.54 5.08 -4.90
C LEU A 106 -1.72 5.61 -6.32
N ASN A 107 -0.64 5.68 -7.13
CA ASN A 107 -0.74 6.15 -8.51
C ASN A 107 -1.60 5.21 -9.37
N LEU A 108 -1.41 3.90 -9.22
CA LEU A 108 -2.18 2.87 -9.93
C LEU A 108 -3.67 2.93 -9.54
N ALA A 109 -3.96 2.91 -8.25
CA ALA A 109 -5.32 2.96 -7.72
C ALA A 109 -6.05 4.26 -8.12
N ALA A 110 -5.40 5.43 -7.94
CA ALA A 110 -5.98 6.71 -8.29
C ALA A 110 -6.32 6.81 -9.78
N LYS A 111 -5.48 6.27 -10.65
CA LYS A 111 -5.72 6.23 -12.09
C LYS A 111 -6.83 5.25 -12.46
N LYS A 112 -6.84 4.07 -11.84
CA LYS A 112 -7.86 3.03 -12.08
C LYS A 112 -9.25 3.48 -11.63
N PHE A 113 -9.37 3.97 -10.42
CA PHE A 113 -10.64 4.32 -9.79
C PHE A 113 -11.00 5.82 -9.92
N LYS A 114 -10.16 6.62 -10.60
CA LYS A 114 -10.38 8.03 -10.92
C LYS A 114 -10.62 8.93 -9.71
N PHE A 115 -9.88 8.72 -8.63
CA PHE A 115 -9.91 9.60 -7.46
C PHE A 115 -8.68 10.50 -7.36
N SER A 116 -8.77 11.53 -6.52
CA SER A 116 -7.68 12.49 -6.31
C SER A 116 -6.66 11.98 -5.31
N ARG A 117 -5.39 11.81 -5.72
CA ARG A 117 -4.26 11.47 -4.85
C ARG A 117 -4.12 12.44 -3.68
N ASN A 118 -4.27 13.74 -3.93
CA ASN A 118 -4.22 14.79 -2.89
C ASN A 118 -5.31 14.60 -1.82
N LYS A 119 -6.55 14.31 -2.24
CA LYS A 119 -7.66 14.08 -1.29
C LYS A 119 -7.44 12.79 -0.50
N PHE A 120 -6.97 11.74 -1.15
CA PHE A 120 -6.63 10.48 -0.50
C PHE A 120 -5.52 10.67 0.54
N CYS A 121 -4.40 11.30 0.17
CA CYS A 121 -3.31 11.58 1.10
C CYS A 121 -3.78 12.40 2.31
N LYS A 122 -4.65 13.39 2.11
CA LYS A 122 -5.24 14.15 3.22
C LYS A 122 -6.11 13.28 4.13
N LEU A 123 -6.87 12.34 3.57
CA LEU A 123 -7.71 11.40 4.33
C LEU A 123 -6.86 10.52 5.24
N VAL A 124 -5.80 9.91 4.69
CA VAL A 124 -4.98 8.94 5.44
C VAL A 124 -3.89 9.58 6.29
N SER A 125 -3.58 10.86 6.12
CA SER A 125 -2.44 11.54 6.76
C SER A 125 -2.35 11.38 8.29
N PRO A 126 -3.45 11.33 9.08
CA PRO A 126 -3.36 11.12 10.51
C PRO A 126 -2.81 9.74 10.91
N TYR A 127 -2.93 8.77 10.01
CA TYR A 127 -2.54 7.38 10.23
C TYR A 127 -1.17 7.04 9.65
N VAL A 128 -0.64 7.84 8.71
CA VAL A 128 0.61 7.55 8.01
C VAL A 128 1.80 7.62 8.96
N SER A 129 2.57 6.54 9.00
CA SER A 129 3.86 6.44 9.72
C SER A 129 5.05 6.25 8.79
N ALA A 130 4.84 5.59 7.66
CA ALA A 130 5.86 5.39 6.64
C ALA A 130 5.29 5.65 5.23
N ILE A 131 6.19 5.97 4.32
CA ILE A 131 5.87 6.22 2.91
C ILE A 131 6.85 5.41 2.07
N GLU A 132 6.35 4.49 1.26
CA GLU A 132 7.11 3.80 0.26
C GLU A 132 7.14 4.59 -1.04
N LEU A 133 8.32 4.73 -1.60
CA LEU A 133 8.58 5.54 -2.77
C LEU A 133 9.10 4.66 -3.90
N SER A 134 8.32 4.58 -4.94
CA SER A 134 8.70 4.05 -6.25
C SER A 134 7.99 4.83 -7.34
N HIS A 135 8.53 4.78 -8.55
CA HIS A 135 7.93 5.43 -9.71
C HIS A 135 7.23 4.42 -10.62
N ASN A 136 6.08 4.81 -11.14
CA ASN A 136 5.41 4.15 -12.25
C ASN A 136 4.55 5.15 -13.03
N GLU A 137 4.20 4.79 -14.25
CA GLU A 137 3.36 5.60 -15.13
C GLU A 137 1.85 5.35 -14.92
N GLY A 138 1.47 4.64 -13.86
CA GLY A 138 0.08 4.36 -13.48
C GLY A 138 -0.61 3.31 -14.36
N VAL A 139 0.16 2.37 -14.92
CA VAL A 139 -0.34 1.23 -15.70
C VAL A 139 0.19 -0.08 -15.11
N ASN A 140 1.51 -0.16 -14.92
CA ASN A 140 2.19 -1.30 -14.33
C ASN A 140 2.79 -0.90 -12.99
N ASP A 141 2.94 -1.87 -12.12
CA ASP A 141 3.65 -1.73 -10.86
C ASP A 141 5.15 -1.94 -11.09
N ASP A 142 5.78 -0.92 -11.70
CA ASP A 142 7.14 -1.03 -12.23
C ASP A 142 8.21 -0.96 -11.14
N HIS A 143 7.91 -0.40 -9.97
CA HIS A 143 8.87 -0.12 -8.88
C HIS A 143 10.16 0.54 -9.38
N ALA A 144 10.03 1.43 -10.36
CA ALA A 144 11.18 2.15 -10.91
C ALA A 144 11.74 3.17 -9.91
N PRO A 145 13.02 3.55 -10.04
CA PRO A 145 13.60 4.62 -9.24
C PRO A 145 12.82 5.93 -9.34
N ILE A 146 12.79 6.69 -8.25
CA ILE A 146 12.16 8.00 -8.23
C ILE A 146 12.88 8.98 -9.18
N THR A 147 12.16 9.96 -9.68
CA THR A 147 12.66 10.97 -10.62
C THR A 147 12.56 12.37 -10.03
N GLU A 148 13.44 13.28 -10.42
CA GLU A 148 13.46 14.67 -9.94
C GLU A 148 12.12 15.39 -10.12
N ASN A 149 11.40 15.11 -11.20
CA ASN A 149 10.09 15.70 -11.50
C ASN A 149 8.92 14.79 -11.15
N GLY A 150 9.12 13.81 -10.25
CA GLY A 150 8.08 12.88 -9.84
C GLY A 150 6.90 13.59 -9.18
N TRP A 151 5.68 13.21 -9.56
CA TRP A 151 4.43 13.78 -9.04
C TRP A 151 4.28 13.67 -7.51
N TYR A 152 4.95 12.70 -6.90
CA TYR A 152 4.89 12.42 -5.45
C TYR A 152 5.57 13.52 -4.61
N TRP A 153 6.52 14.29 -5.16
CA TRP A 153 7.22 15.34 -4.42
C TRP A 153 6.31 16.41 -3.86
N GLU A 154 5.28 16.81 -4.63
CA GLU A 154 4.27 17.75 -4.15
C GLU A 154 3.54 17.24 -2.90
N LEU A 155 3.37 15.92 -2.77
CA LEU A 155 2.66 15.31 -1.66
C LEU A 155 3.56 15.09 -0.45
N ILE A 156 4.71 14.44 -0.64
CA ILE A 156 5.57 14.03 0.49
C ILE A 156 6.31 15.19 1.16
N ASN A 157 6.41 16.34 0.49
CA ASN A 157 6.97 17.57 1.06
C ASN A 157 5.98 18.38 1.88
N LYS A 158 4.72 17.95 1.97
CA LYS A 158 3.75 18.59 2.87
C LYS A 158 4.10 18.32 4.33
N LYS A 159 3.75 19.27 5.21
CA LYS A 159 4.05 19.19 6.65
C LYS A 159 3.55 17.90 7.32
N GLU A 160 2.48 17.30 6.80
CA GLU A 160 1.90 16.06 7.30
C GLU A 160 2.80 14.83 7.04
N PHE A 161 3.71 14.94 6.07
CA PHE A 161 4.51 13.82 5.58
C PHE A 161 6.03 14.02 5.68
N ILE A 162 6.49 15.25 5.87
CA ILE A 162 7.92 15.58 5.79
C ILE A 162 8.77 14.80 6.81
N ASP A 163 8.24 14.58 8.01
CA ASP A 163 8.91 13.87 9.09
C ASP A 163 8.63 12.35 9.14
N LYS A 164 7.87 11.82 8.16
CA LYS A 164 7.58 10.38 8.10
C LYS A 164 8.76 9.61 7.54
N ILE A 165 8.89 8.35 7.92
CA ILE A 165 9.88 7.43 7.36
C ILE A 165 9.64 7.33 5.86
N LYS A 166 10.70 7.45 5.04
CA LYS A 166 10.67 7.20 3.60
C LYS A 166 11.47 5.93 3.31
N ILE A 167 10.87 5.05 2.55
CA ILE A 167 11.41 3.75 2.17
C ILE A 167 11.47 3.71 0.65
N PHE A 168 12.63 3.41 0.07
CA PHE A 168 12.73 3.16 -1.35
C PHE A 168 12.42 1.70 -1.64
N GLU A 169 11.46 1.48 -2.51
CA GLU A 169 11.05 0.16 -2.97
C GLU A 169 11.27 0.06 -4.48
N PHE A 170 12.51 -0.21 -4.87
CA PHE A 170 12.89 -0.32 -6.27
C PHE A 170 13.14 -1.77 -6.66
N ARG A 171 12.73 -2.17 -7.87
CA ARG A 171 13.02 -3.45 -8.48
C ARG A 171 14.09 -3.31 -9.56
N ASP A 172 14.93 -4.34 -9.72
CA ASP A 172 15.96 -4.45 -10.77
C ASP A 172 16.85 -3.20 -10.91
N THR A 173 17.14 -2.54 -9.79
CA THR A 173 17.83 -1.26 -9.74
C THR A 173 19.23 -1.43 -9.18
N GLY A 174 20.25 -0.96 -9.93
CA GLY A 174 21.64 -0.98 -9.51
C GLY A 174 21.93 0.01 -8.37
N ILE A 175 22.93 -0.29 -7.54
CA ILE A 175 23.32 0.53 -6.38
C ILE A 175 23.58 1.99 -6.75
N ASP A 176 24.14 2.27 -7.91
CA ASP A 176 24.43 3.64 -8.34
C ASP A 176 23.16 4.46 -8.64
N GLN A 177 22.11 3.79 -9.11
CA GLN A 177 20.80 4.42 -9.28
C GLN A 177 20.10 4.66 -7.93
N ILE A 178 20.24 3.73 -6.98
CA ILE A 178 19.73 3.93 -5.62
C ILE A 178 20.40 5.13 -4.97
N LYS A 179 21.72 5.25 -5.08
CA LYS A 179 22.48 6.40 -4.56
C LYS A 179 22.01 7.73 -5.14
N LYS A 180 21.78 7.80 -6.46
CA LYS A 180 21.24 9.01 -7.11
C LYS A 180 19.85 9.42 -6.64
N SER A 181 19.08 8.50 -6.09
CA SER A 181 17.77 8.79 -5.52
C SER A 181 17.84 9.34 -4.08
N LEU A 182 19.04 9.33 -3.46
CA LEU A 182 19.30 9.88 -2.13
C LEU A 182 19.77 11.34 -2.17
N ASP A 183 20.31 11.82 -3.29
CA ASP A 183 20.77 13.19 -3.54
C ASP A 183 19.60 14.08 -4.00
#